data_c97d552e6bfd6aebae40eedd73cf849f
#
_entry.id   c97d552e6bfd6aebae40eedd73cf849f
#
_cell.length_a   1.000
_cell.length_b   1.000
_cell.length_c   1.000
_cell.angle_alpha   90.00
_cell.angle_beta   90.00
_cell.angle_gamma   90.00
#
_symmetry.space_group_name_H-M   'P 1'
#
loop_
_entity.id
_entity.type
_entity.pdbx_description
1 polymer ?
#
loop_
_entity_poly.entity_id
_entity_poly.type
_entity_poly.pdbx_seq_one_letter_code
_entity_poly.pdbx_strand_id
1 'polypeptide(L)'
;PLFLLYTSGSTGKPKGVQHSSGGYLLHAALTTKWTFDLKDDDVFWCTADIGWVTGHTYITYGPLALGATEVVFEGVPTYPDGGRFWQTIQKHKVSVFYTAPTAIRSLIKIAEGNESVHPDKYDLSSLRILGTVGEPINPAAWEWYHKHIGGSRCPVVDTFWQTETGGHMITPLPGATLLVPGSCTLPFPGIEAAVVDEPPDPEETPRG
;
A
#
# COMPACT_ATOMS: atom_id res chain seq x y z
N PRO A 1 -13.40 -19.94 8.28
CA PRO A 1 -13.14 -18.55 7.86
C PRO A 1 -12.41 -17.79 8.95
N LEU A 2 -11.57 -16.82 8.54
CA LEU A 2 -10.93 -15.88 9.45
C LEU A 2 -11.82 -14.65 9.66
N PHE A 3 -12.24 -14.05 8.55
CA PHE A 3 -13.16 -12.91 8.55
C PHE A 3 -14.00 -12.85 7.27
N LEU A 4 -15.04 -12.02 7.32
CA LEU A 4 -15.86 -11.61 6.20
C LEU A 4 -15.72 -10.11 6.02
N LEU A 5 -15.44 -9.65 4.80
CA LEU A 5 -15.39 -8.24 4.47
C LEU A 5 -16.28 -7.98 3.25
N TYR A 6 -17.16 -7.00 3.36
CA TYR A 6 -18.09 -6.68 2.29
C TYR A 6 -17.54 -5.59 1.37
N THR A 7 -17.67 -5.79 0.06
CA THR A 7 -17.38 -4.80 -0.97
C THR A 7 -18.68 -4.29 -1.58
N SER A 8 -18.66 -3.11 -2.20
CA SER A 8 -19.84 -2.51 -2.84
C SER A 8 -20.43 -3.36 -3.98
N GLY A 9 -19.62 -4.25 -4.55
CA GLY A 9 -20.02 -5.09 -5.69
C GLY A 9 -20.33 -4.30 -6.97
N SER A 10 -20.01 -4.86 -8.13
CA SER A 10 -20.31 -4.26 -9.44
C SER A 10 -21.81 -4.19 -9.76
N THR A 11 -22.63 -4.97 -9.08
CA THR A 11 -24.09 -5.07 -9.31
C THR A 11 -24.93 -4.25 -8.31
N GLY A 12 -24.29 -3.39 -7.49
CA GLY A 12 -24.97 -2.58 -6.48
C GLY A 12 -25.38 -3.32 -5.20
N LYS A 13 -25.26 -4.66 -5.15
CA LYS A 13 -25.46 -5.43 -3.94
C LYS A 13 -24.12 -5.71 -3.26
N PRO A 14 -23.98 -5.51 -1.93
CA PRO A 14 -22.75 -5.84 -1.22
C PRO A 14 -22.39 -7.32 -1.41
N LYS A 15 -21.11 -7.58 -1.71
CA LYS A 15 -20.56 -8.94 -1.83
C LYS A 15 -19.66 -9.21 -0.63
N GLY A 16 -19.97 -10.28 0.12
CA GLY A 16 -19.15 -10.73 1.24
C GLY A 16 -17.97 -11.56 0.76
N VAL A 17 -16.76 -11.05 0.94
CA VAL A 17 -15.51 -11.76 0.66
C VAL A 17 -15.10 -12.50 1.92
N GLN A 18 -14.97 -13.82 1.85
CA GLN A 18 -14.55 -14.67 2.95
C GLN A 18 -13.08 -15.08 2.77
N HIS A 19 -12.25 -14.78 3.75
CA HIS A 19 -10.87 -15.25 3.79
C HIS A 19 -10.69 -16.38 4.81
N SER A 20 -9.84 -17.36 4.45
CA SER A 20 -9.49 -18.49 5.32
C SER A 20 -8.28 -18.16 6.18
N SER A 21 -8.19 -18.74 7.39
CA SER A 21 -7.09 -18.46 8.31
C SER A 21 -5.72 -18.83 7.73
N GLY A 22 -5.53 -20.03 7.21
CA GLY A 22 -4.23 -20.52 6.78
C GLY A 22 -3.69 -19.83 5.52
N GLY A 23 -4.45 -19.87 4.43
CA GLY A 23 -4.01 -19.30 3.14
C GLY A 23 -3.85 -17.81 3.20
N TYR A 24 -4.83 -17.10 3.80
CA TYR A 24 -4.76 -15.65 3.93
C TYR A 24 -3.58 -15.19 4.79
N LEU A 25 -3.39 -15.80 5.98
CA LEU A 25 -2.32 -15.39 6.89
C LEU A 25 -0.94 -15.65 6.29
N LEU A 26 -0.77 -16.80 5.60
CA LEU A 26 0.47 -17.10 4.90
C LEU A 26 0.76 -16.05 3.82
N HIS A 27 -0.24 -15.73 2.99
CA HIS A 27 -0.09 -14.72 1.93
C HIS A 27 0.19 -13.33 2.49
N ALA A 28 -0.54 -12.91 3.53
CA ALA A 28 -0.31 -11.64 4.20
C ALA A 28 1.12 -11.54 4.77
N ALA A 29 1.60 -12.57 5.45
CA ALA A 29 2.95 -12.60 6.00
C ALA A 29 4.03 -12.60 4.91
N LEU A 30 3.90 -13.44 3.87
CA LEU A 30 4.89 -13.51 2.78
C LEU A 30 4.96 -12.20 1.98
N THR A 31 3.82 -11.63 1.63
CA THR A 31 3.79 -10.38 0.89
C THR A 31 4.31 -9.22 1.71
N THR A 32 4.01 -9.15 3.01
CA THR A 32 4.61 -8.17 3.91
C THR A 32 6.13 -8.31 3.95
N LYS A 33 6.62 -9.54 4.15
CA LYS A 33 8.06 -9.81 4.28
C LYS A 33 8.84 -9.47 3.00
N TRP A 34 8.35 -9.86 1.85
CA TRP A 34 9.11 -9.74 0.61
C TRP A 34 8.91 -8.39 -0.08
N THR A 35 7.67 -7.86 -0.13
CA THR A 35 7.41 -6.55 -0.75
C THR A 35 8.08 -5.42 0.01
N PHE A 36 8.11 -5.49 1.33
CA PHE A 36 8.74 -4.46 2.15
C PHE A 36 10.15 -4.85 2.62
N ASP A 37 10.68 -6.01 2.16
CA ASP A 37 11.99 -6.51 2.60
C ASP A 37 12.15 -6.38 4.13
N LEU A 38 11.11 -6.76 4.86
CA LEU A 38 10.95 -6.48 6.28
C LEU A 38 12.05 -7.14 7.12
N LYS A 39 12.70 -6.34 7.97
CA LYS A 39 13.77 -6.75 8.89
C LYS A 39 13.27 -6.72 10.34
N ASP A 40 14.00 -7.37 11.22
CA ASP A 40 13.61 -7.51 12.64
C ASP A 40 13.60 -6.18 13.41
N ASP A 41 14.42 -5.22 12.97
CA ASP A 41 14.56 -3.88 13.57
C ASP A 41 13.71 -2.81 12.87
N ASP A 42 12.92 -3.18 11.86
CA ASP A 42 12.04 -2.23 11.16
C ASP A 42 10.90 -1.75 12.05
N VAL A 43 10.56 -0.48 11.87
CA VAL A 43 9.31 0.11 12.35
C VAL A 43 8.40 0.31 11.15
N PHE A 44 7.37 -0.51 11.05
CA PHE A 44 6.40 -0.52 9.96
C PHE A 44 5.24 0.45 10.24
N TRP A 45 4.84 1.20 9.25
CA TRP A 45 3.67 2.05 9.36
C TRP A 45 2.84 2.03 8.07
N CYS A 46 1.65 1.44 8.16
CA CYS A 46 0.61 1.53 7.16
C CYS A 46 -0.46 2.53 7.63
N THR A 47 -0.83 3.48 6.78
CA THR A 47 -1.80 4.53 7.13
C THR A 47 -3.23 4.21 6.70
N ALA A 48 -3.49 3.00 6.24
CA ALA A 48 -4.83 2.59 5.83
C ALA A 48 -5.80 2.55 7.01
N ASP A 49 -7.07 2.78 6.72
CA ASP A 49 -8.15 2.58 7.68
C ASP A 49 -8.45 1.08 7.85
N ILE A 50 -8.70 0.64 9.09
CA ILE A 50 -9.01 -0.75 9.40
C ILE A 50 -10.34 -1.25 8.80
N GLY A 51 -11.20 -0.34 8.37
CA GLY A 51 -12.42 -0.68 7.62
C GLY A 51 -12.17 -1.21 6.22
N TRP A 52 -10.94 -1.07 5.70
CA TRP A 52 -10.52 -1.60 4.41
C TRP A 52 -9.66 -2.86 4.57
N VAL A 53 -9.63 -3.71 3.53
CA VAL A 53 -8.79 -4.91 3.53
C VAL A 53 -7.31 -4.59 3.75
N THR A 54 -6.84 -3.43 3.33
CA THR A 54 -5.46 -2.99 3.56
C THR A 54 -5.13 -2.90 5.05
N GLY A 55 -6.07 -2.37 5.86
CA GLY A 55 -5.94 -2.35 7.31
C GLY A 55 -5.94 -3.75 7.92
N HIS A 56 -6.73 -4.69 7.36
CA HIS A 56 -6.66 -6.08 7.79
C HIS A 56 -5.31 -6.71 7.46
N THR A 57 -4.88 -6.63 6.20
CA THR A 57 -3.70 -7.37 5.73
C THR A 57 -2.39 -6.76 6.22
N TYR A 58 -2.25 -5.42 6.12
CA TYR A 58 -0.97 -4.73 6.34
C TYR A 58 -0.94 -3.80 7.56
N ILE A 59 -1.91 -3.94 8.48
CA ILE A 59 -1.82 -3.42 9.84
C ILE A 59 -2.01 -4.58 10.83
N THR A 60 -3.09 -5.38 10.66
CA THR A 60 -3.43 -6.37 11.68
C THR A 60 -2.72 -7.71 11.49
N TYR A 61 -2.74 -8.28 10.27
CA TYR A 61 -2.34 -9.68 10.10
C TYR A 61 -0.89 -9.86 9.64
N GLY A 62 -0.47 -9.22 8.55
CA GLY A 62 0.83 -9.45 7.93
C GLY A 62 2.00 -9.09 8.84
N PRO A 63 2.14 -7.82 9.24
CA PRO A 63 3.23 -7.37 10.06
C PRO A 63 3.29 -8.06 11.43
N LEU A 64 2.13 -8.19 12.12
CA LEU A 64 2.08 -8.81 13.45
C LEU A 64 2.38 -10.32 13.41
N ALA A 65 2.01 -11.03 12.34
CA ALA A 65 2.39 -12.44 12.14
C ALA A 65 3.90 -12.62 11.99
N LEU A 66 4.61 -11.58 11.58
CA LEU A 66 6.07 -11.54 11.45
C LEU A 66 6.77 -11.00 12.71
N GLY A 67 6.02 -10.58 13.73
CA GLY A 67 6.57 -9.96 14.94
C GLY A 67 7.11 -8.56 14.74
N ALA A 68 6.65 -7.83 13.71
CA ALA A 68 7.11 -6.49 13.41
C ALA A 68 6.68 -5.48 14.47
N THR A 69 7.51 -4.45 14.66
CA THR A 69 7.10 -3.25 15.40
C THR A 69 6.29 -2.35 14.48
N GLU A 70 5.10 -1.92 14.92
CA GLU A 70 4.20 -1.10 14.13
C GLU A 70 3.82 0.20 14.80
N VAL A 71 3.56 1.22 13.97
CA VAL A 71 2.87 2.43 14.38
C VAL A 71 1.37 2.25 14.13
N VAL A 72 0.58 2.20 15.20
CA VAL A 72 -0.89 2.30 15.11
C VAL A 72 -1.28 3.76 15.27
N PHE A 73 -1.92 4.29 14.25
CA PHE A 73 -2.18 5.72 14.12
C PHE A 73 -3.67 6.02 14.15
N GLU A 74 -4.08 6.89 15.06
CA GLU A 74 -5.42 7.47 15.11
C GLU A 74 -5.37 8.92 14.61
N GLY A 75 -6.04 9.20 13.50
CA GLY A 75 -6.09 10.55 12.94
C GLY A 75 -6.08 10.59 11.42
N VAL A 76 -5.96 11.80 10.90
CA VAL A 76 -5.89 12.07 9.46
C VAL A 76 -4.55 12.76 9.12
N PRO A 77 -4.07 12.66 7.86
CA PRO A 77 -2.74 13.15 7.48
C PRO A 77 -2.57 14.66 7.62
N THR A 78 -3.69 15.41 7.68
CA THR A 78 -3.72 16.87 7.64
C THR A 78 -4.06 17.53 8.98
N TYR A 79 -4.19 16.77 10.06
CA TYR A 79 -4.49 17.31 11.38
C TYR A 79 -3.38 16.98 12.40
N PRO A 80 -2.89 17.95 13.15
CA PRO A 80 -3.27 19.39 13.21
C PRO A 80 -2.80 20.18 12.00
N ASP A 81 -1.84 19.68 11.22
CA ASP A 81 -1.28 20.29 10.02
C ASP A 81 -0.75 19.22 9.04
N GLY A 82 -0.32 19.64 7.86
CA GLY A 82 0.21 18.73 6.82
C GLY A 82 1.56 18.10 7.12
N GLY A 83 2.22 18.46 8.22
CA GLY A 83 3.46 17.84 8.70
C GLY A 83 3.24 16.61 9.58
N ARG A 84 1.98 16.27 9.88
CA ARG A 84 1.62 15.19 10.82
C ARG A 84 2.31 13.86 10.52
N PHE A 85 2.34 13.45 9.26
CA PHE A 85 2.98 12.20 8.87
C PHE A 85 4.50 12.25 9.07
N TRP A 86 5.11 13.34 8.69
CA TRP A 86 6.57 13.54 8.81
C TRP A 86 7.01 13.60 10.27
N GLN A 87 6.23 14.26 11.12
CA GLN A 87 6.45 14.26 12.57
C GLN A 87 6.38 12.85 13.16
N THR A 88 5.41 12.05 12.71
CA THR A 88 5.24 10.65 13.16
C THR A 88 6.43 9.79 12.73
N ILE A 89 6.84 9.89 11.46
CA ILE A 89 8.01 9.17 10.94
C ILE A 89 9.27 9.54 11.72
N GLN A 90 9.54 10.83 11.89
CA GLN A 90 10.69 11.32 12.63
C GLN A 90 10.70 10.85 14.09
N LYS A 91 9.55 10.98 14.76
CA LYS A 91 9.39 10.65 16.19
C LYS A 91 9.58 9.16 16.47
N HIS A 92 8.98 8.32 15.65
CA HIS A 92 8.95 6.87 15.86
C HIS A 92 10.00 6.11 15.05
N LYS A 93 10.84 6.86 14.28
CA LYS A 93 11.90 6.29 13.43
C LYS A 93 11.34 5.22 12.48
N VAL A 94 10.20 5.52 11.85
CA VAL A 94 9.57 4.64 10.87
C VAL A 94 10.55 4.33 9.75
N SER A 95 10.71 3.04 9.44
CA SER A 95 11.61 2.57 8.38
C SER A 95 10.87 2.09 7.12
N VAL A 96 9.63 1.64 7.28
CA VAL A 96 8.74 1.24 6.18
C VAL A 96 7.45 2.05 6.25
N PHE A 97 7.16 2.82 5.21
CA PHE A 97 5.99 3.69 5.16
C PHE A 97 5.09 3.33 3.98
N TYR A 98 3.86 2.92 4.26
CA TYR A 98 2.88 2.43 3.30
C TYR A 98 1.60 3.25 3.35
N THR A 99 1.24 3.91 2.24
CA THR A 99 0.12 4.86 2.21
C THR A 99 -0.55 4.93 0.85
N ALA A 100 -1.68 5.65 0.76
CA ALA A 100 -2.42 5.80 -0.49
C ALA A 100 -1.90 6.98 -1.34
N PRO A 101 -1.88 6.87 -2.68
CA PRO A 101 -1.56 7.98 -3.59
C PRO A 101 -2.40 9.23 -3.37
N THR A 102 -3.68 9.08 -3.00
CA THR A 102 -4.55 10.21 -2.63
C THR A 102 -4.00 11.00 -1.44
N ALA A 103 -3.48 10.34 -0.41
CA ALA A 103 -2.84 11.00 0.73
C ALA A 103 -1.58 11.76 0.26
N ILE A 104 -0.74 11.13 -0.57
CA ILE A 104 0.46 11.76 -1.13
C ILE A 104 0.09 13.02 -1.91
N ARG A 105 -0.86 12.94 -2.87
CA ARG A 105 -1.30 14.11 -3.65
C ARG A 105 -1.83 15.26 -2.79
N SER A 106 -2.58 14.93 -1.73
CA SER A 106 -3.06 15.93 -0.78
C SER A 106 -1.91 16.63 -0.05
N LEU A 107 -0.91 15.86 0.40
CA LEU A 107 0.26 16.38 1.11
C LEU A 107 1.18 17.19 0.19
N ILE A 108 1.33 16.81 -1.09
CA ILE A 108 2.03 17.62 -2.10
C ILE A 108 1.40 19.00 -2.18
N LYS A 109 0.09 19.05 -2.41
CA LYS A 109 -0.65 20.32 -2.53
C LYS A 109 -0.53 21.21 -1.29
N ILE A 110 -0.51 20.61 -0.10
CA ILE A 110 -0.36 21.36 1.15
C ILE A 110 1.08 21.87 1.29
N ALA A 111 2.08 21.06 0.95
CA ALA A 111 3.49 21.44 1.02
C ALA A 111 3.84 22.59 0.03
N GLU A 112 3.25 22.57 -1.17
CA GLU A 112 3.38 23.67 -2.14
C GLU A 112 2.81 25.00 -1.61
N GLY A 113 1.75 24.95 -0.81
CA GLY A 113 1.12 26.11 -0.20
C GLY A 113 1.70 26.55 1.14
N ASN A 114 2.48 25.69 1.79
CA ASN A 114 3.05 25.95 3.12
C ASN A 114 4.38 25.23 3.32
N GLU A 115 5.47 25.94 3.14
CA GLU A 115 6.82 25.39 3.27
C GLU A 115 7.14 24.86 4.69
N SER A 116 6.46 25.34 5.73
CA SER A 116 6.71 24.89 7.11
C SER A 116 6.38 23.42 7.36
N VAL A 117 5.50 22.84 6.56
CA VAL A 117 5.08 21.43 6.63
C VAL A 117 5.67 20.58 5.51
N HIS A 118 6.59 21.15 4.73
CA HIS A 118 7.30 20.41 3.68
C HIS A 118 8.15 19.29 4.29
N PRO A 119 8.15 18.07 3.71
CA PRO A 119 8.87 16.92 4.28
C PRO A 119 10.37 17.17 4.48
N ASP A 120 11.00 17.99 3.66
CA ASP A 120 12.43 18.35 3.76
C ASP A 120 12.78 19.07 5.09
N LYS A 121 11.80 19.50 5.88
CA LYS A 121 11.98 20.10 7.22
C LYS A 121 12.08 19.06 8.35
N TYR A 122 11.90 17.79 8.03
CA TYR A 122 11.85 16.70 9.00
C TYR A 122 12.97 15.67 8.76
N ASP A 123 13.43 15.03 9.82
CA ASP A 123 14.36 13.91 9.70
C ASP A 123 13.64 12.63 9.28
N LEU A 124 13.65 12.33 7.99
CA LEU A 124 13.10 11.12 7.40
C LEU A 124 14.19 10.07 7.09
N SER A 125 15.38 10.22 7.65
CA SER A 125 16.53 9.35 7.37
C SER A 125 16.33 7.89 7.80
N SER A 126 15.41 7.64 8.73
CA SER A 126 15.03 6.27 9.13
C SER A 126 14.31 5.47 8.05
N LEU A 127 13.65 6.14 7.12
CA LEU A 127 12.95 5.46 6.03
C LEU A 127 13.92 4.68 5.14
N ARG A 128 13.56 3.47 4.77
CA ARG A 128 14.28 2.63 3.81
C ARG A 128 13.39 2.07 2.70
N ILE A 129 12.08 1.89 2.95
CA ILE A 129 11.09 1.46 1.95
C ILE A 129 9.87 2.37 2.00
N LEU A 130 9.40 2.75 0.83
CA LEU A 130 8.12 3.44 0.64
C LEU A 130 7.17 2.54 -0.14
N GLY A 131 5.90 2.57 0.18
CA GLY A 131 4.89 1.80 -0.56
C GLY A 131 3.64 2.61 -0.85
N THR A 132 2.93 2.21 -1.91
CA THR A 132 1.65 2.81 -2.33
C THR A 132 0.58 1.76 -2.55
N VAL A 133 -0.68 2.09 -2.25
CA VAL A 133 -1.80 1.16 -2.27
C VAL A 133 -3.13 1.84 -2.56
N GLY A 134 -4.03 1.09 -3.18
CA GLY A 134 -5.46 1.40 -3.29
C GLY A 134 -5.86 2.03 -4.62
N GLU A 135 -4.94 2.65 -5.32
CA GLU A 135 -5.15 3.23 -6.66
C GLU A 135 -3.80 3.37 -7.38
N PRO A 136 -3.78 3.49 -8.71
CA PRO A 136 -2.56 3.80 -9.44
C PRO A 136 -1.98 5.15 -9.01
N ILE A 137 -0.68 5.21 -8.74
CA ILE A 137 0.02 6.46 -8.51
C ILE A 137 0.51 7.02 -9.85
N ASN A 138 0.26 8.30 -10.13
CA ASN A 138 0.82 8.91 -11.33
C ASN A 138 2.35 9.13 -11.18
N PRO A 139 3.11 9.13 -12.29
CA PRO A 139 4.57 9.26 -12.25
C PRO A 139 5.07 10.48 -11.47
N ALA A 140 4.44 11.65 -11.63
CA ALA A 140 4.87 12.87 -10.95
C ALA A 140 4.73 12.77 -9.42
N ALA A 141 3.64 12.19 -8.92
CA ALA A 141 3.46 11.96 -7.48
C ALA A 141 4.43 10.88 -6.97
N TRP A 142 4.72 9.84 -7.77
CA TRP A 142 5.71 8.82 -7.45
C TRP A 142 7.11 9.43 -7.32
N GLU A 143 7.52 10.26 -8.29
CA GLU A 143 8.82 10.95 -8.29
C GLU A 143 8.96 11.90 -7.10
N TRP A 144 7.91 12.67 -6.79
CA TRP A 144 7.89 13.52 -5.62
C TRP A 144 8.04 12.71 -4.33
N TYR A 145 7.29 11.61 -4.21
CA TYR A 145 7.33 10.70 -3.07
C TYR A 145 8.74 10.11 -2.88
N HIS A 146 9.32 9.59 -3.98
CA HIS A 146 10.68 9.07 -3.99
C HIS A 146 11.72 10.13 -3.58
N LYS A 147 11.60 11.36 -4.13
CA LYS A 147 12.57 12.42 -3.90
C LYS A 147 12.48 13.00 -2.49
N HIS A 148 11.30 13.50 -2.10
CA HIS A 148 11.15 14.29 -0.88
C HIS A 148 10.91 13.44 0.37
N ILE A 149 10.25 12.31 0.25
CA ILE A 149 10.01 11.41 1.38
C ILE A 149 11.12 10.36 1.45
N GLY A 150 11.44 9.76 0.33
CA GLY A 150 12.47 8.72 0.22
C GLY A 150 13.91 9.24 0.16
N GLY A 151 14.12 10.55 0.03
CA GLY A 151 15.45 11.16 -0.11
C GLY A 151 16.22 10.64 -1.33
N SER A 152 15.52 10.28 -2.39
CA SER A 152 16.05 9.65 -3.62
C SER A 152 16.84 8.35 -3.38
N ARG A 153 16.67 7.69 -2.24
CA ARG A 153 17.37 6.45 -1.86
C ARG A 153 16.44 5.29 -1.56
N CYS A 154 15.20 5.58 -1.08
CA CYS A 154 14.24 4.55 -0.74
C CYS A 154 13.51 4.05 -1.99
N PRO A 155 13.50 2.74 -2.27
CA PRO A 155 12.62 2.20 -3.30
C PRO A 155 11.15 2.48 -2.97
N VAL A 156 10.37 2.74 -4.03
CA VAL A 156 8.91 2.88 -3.92
C VAL A 156 8.28 1.62 -4.50
N VAL A 157 7.65 0.83 -3.65
CA VAL A 157 6.89 -0.36 -4.08
C VAL A 157 5.43 0.04 -4.30
N ASP A 158 5.02 0.07 -5.55
CA ASP A 158 3.63 0.29 -5.93
C ASP A 158 2.92 -1.07 -5.98
N THR A 159 1.75 -1.20 -5.35
CA THR A 159 1.13 -2.50 -5.13
C THR A 159 -0.26 -2.57 -5.75
N PHE A 160 -0.50 -3.60 -6.56
CA PHE A 160 -1.81 -3.92 -7.12
C PHE A 160 -2.38 -5.18 -6.46
N TRP A 161 -3.59 -5.07 -5.91
CA TRP A 161 -4.35 -6.15 -5.31
C TRP A 161 -5.76 -5.67 -4.93
N GLN A 162 -6.59 -6.58 -4.44
CA GLN A 162 -8.00 -6.31 -4.16
C GLN A 162 -8.42 -6.98 -2.85
N THR A 163 -9.61 -6.64 -2.35
CA THR A 163 -10.23 -7.32 -1.20
C THR A 163 -10.33 -8.81 -1.44
N GLU A 164 -10.67 -9.21 -2.67
CA GLU A 164 -10.85 -10.60 -3.09
C GLU A 164 -9.54 -11.41 -3.07
N THR A 165 -8.40 -10.76 -3.32
CA THR A 165 -7.09 -11.43 -3.30
C THR A 165 -6.46 -11.46 -1.91
N GLY A 166 -6.86 -10.56 -1.03
CA GLY A 166 -6.40 -10.50 0.36
C GLY A 166 -4.98 -9.98 0.57
N GLY A 167 -4.17 -9.82 -0.47
CA GLY A 167 -2.80 -9.31 -0.40
C GLY A 167 -2.24 -9.06 -1.80
N HIS A 168 -0.96 -8.62 -1.87
CA HIS A 168 -0.31 -8.20 -3.11
C HIS A 168 -0.30 -9.27 -4.19
N MET A 169 -0.67 -8.87 -5.40
CA MET A 169 -0.67 -9.72 -6.60
C MET A 169 0.40 -9.30 -7.58
N ILE A 170 0.55 -7.99 -7.80
CA ILE A 170 1.56 -7.41 -8.69
C ILE A 170 2.26 -6.29 -7.92
N THR A 171 3.58 -6.38 -7.78
CA THR A 171 4.38 -5.40 -7.04
C THR A 171 5.87 -5.62 -7.29
N PRO A 172 6.69 -4.57 -7.35
CA PRO A 172 8.13 -4.76 -7.40
C PRO A 172 8.67 -5.33 -6.08
N LEU A 173 9.75 -6.09 -6.16
CA LEU A 173 10.53 -6.53 -5.02
C LEU A 173 11.79 -5.66 -4.89
N PRO A 174 12.03 -5.01 -3.74
CA PRO A 174 13.19 -4.13 -3.55
C PRO A 174 14.51 -4.84 -3.84
N GLY A 175 15.35 -4.21 -4.66
CA GLY A 175 16.66 -4.75 -5.05
C GLY A 175 16.62 -5.87 -6.11
N ALA A 176 15.45 -6.44 -6.40
CA ALA A 176 15.30 -7.52 -7.41
C ALA A 176 14.56 -7.07 -8.67
N THR A 177 13.64 -6.10 -8.55
CA THR A 177 12.83 -5.62 -9.66
C THR A 177 13.17 -4.17 -10.00
N LEU A 178 13.30 -3.86 -11.31
CA LEU A 178 13.42 -2.48 -11.75
C LEU A 178 12.15 -1.70 -11.39
N LEU A 179 12.30 -0.58 -10.70
CA LEU A 179 11.19 0.29 -10.33
C LEU A 179 10.81 1.19 -11.51
N VAL A 180 9.53 1.29 -11.78
CA VAL A 180 8.99 2.13 -12.86
C VAL A 180 7.92 3.03 -12.27
N PRO A 181 8.08 4.37 -12.32
CA PRO A 181 7.08 5.29 -11.80
C PRO A 181 5.68 5.04 -12.38
N GLY A 182 4.70 4.81 -11.51
CA GLY A 182 3.32 4.54 -11.90
C GLY A 182 3.02 3.11 -12.34
N SER A 183 3.95 2.16 -12.12
CA SER A 183 3.75 0.76 -12.46
C SER A 183 3.99 -0.17 -11.27
N CYS A 184 3.07 -1.12 -11.07
CA CYS A 184 3.28 -2.22 -10.11
C CYS A 184 4.22 -3.31 -10.64
N THR A 185 4.71 -3.18 -11.86
CA THR A 185 5.76 -3.96 -12.53
C THR A 185 5.43 -5.44 -12.78
N LEU A 186 5.80 -6.34 -11.91
CA LEU A 186 5.76 -7.79 -12.15
C LEU A 186 4.81 -8.51 -11.19
N PRO A 187 4.21 -9.64 -11.62
CA PRO A 187 3.48 -10.52 -10.72
C PRO A 187 4.35 -10.98 -9.55
N PHE A 188 3.74 -11.05 -8.37
CA PHE A 188 4.38 -11.62 -7.19
C PHE A 188 4.66 -13.11 -7.40
N PRO A 189 5.73 -13.68 -6.80
CA PRO A 189 6.02 -15.10 -6.94
C PRO A 189 4.83 -16.00 -6.61
N GLY A 190 4.49 -16.88 -7.53
CA GLY A 190 3.30 -17.76 -7.43
C GLY A 190 2.03 -17.19 -8.02
N ILE A 191 2.05 -15.95 -8.54
CA ILE A 191 0.93 -15.32 -9.23
C ILE A 191 1.16 -15.39 -10.75
N GLU A 192 0.16 -15.90 -11.45
CA GLU A 192 0.10 -15.88 -12.92
C GLU A 192 -0.88 -14.79 -13.35
N ALA A 193 -0.36 -13.75 -14.00
CA ALA A 193 -1.16 -12.63 -14.50
C ALA A 193 -1.28 -12.72 -16.03
N ALA A 194 -2.48 -12.53 -16.55
CA ALA A 194 -2.74 -12.51 -17.98
C ALA A 194 -3.67 -11.34 -18.34
N VAL A 195 -3.42 -10.74 -19.50
CA VAL A 195 -4.36 -9.84 -20.14
C VAL A 195 -5.23 -10.67 -21.07
N VAL A 196 -6.53 -10.60 -20.89
CA VAL A 196 -7.51 -11.34 -21.70
C VAL A 196 -8.45 -10.35 -22.40
N ASP A 197 -8.95 -10.76 -23.56
CA ASP A 197 -10.01 -10.00 -24.21
C ASP A 197 -11.28 -10.01 -23.35
N GLU A 198 -12.05 -8.93 -23.41
CA GLU A 198 -13.34 -8.87 -22.74
C GLU A 198 -14.25 -9.98 -23.27
N PRO A 199 -14.85 -10.79 -22.40
CA PRO A 199 -15.76 -11.83 -22.88
C PRO A 199 -16.93 -11.15 -23.65
N PRO A 200 -17.38 -11.72 -24.75
CA PRO A 200 -18.51 -11.18 -25.49
C PRO A 200 -19.71 -10.99 -24.57
N ASP A 201 -20.43 -9.89 -24.75
CA ASP A 201 -21.63 -9.58 -23.96
C ASP A 201 -22.58 -10.79 -24.02
N PRO A 202 -23.06 -11.31 -22.89
CA PRO A 202 -24.01 -12.42 -22.87
C PRO A 202 -25.30 -12.14 -23.70
N GLU A 203 -25.65 -10.87 -23.93
CA GLU A 203 -26.76 -10.46 -24.77
C GLU A 203 -26.44 -10.50 -26.28
N GLU A 204 -25.15 -10.47 -26.66
CA GLU A 204 -24.72 -10.58 -28.07
C GLU A 204 -24.50 -12.03 -28.53
N THR A 205 -24.55 -12.99 -27.61
CA THR A 205 -24.42 -14.40 -28.00
C THR A 205 -25.76 -14.89 -28.60
N PRO A 206 -25.84 -15.26 -29.91
CA PRO A 206 -27.06 -15.78 -30.47
C PRO A 206 -27.51 -17.00 -29.68
N ARG A 207 -28.71 -16.95 -29.12
CA ARG A 207 -29.34 -18.13 -28.51
C ARG A 207 -29.62 -19.11 -29.64
N GLY A 208 -28.73 -20.09 -29.84
CA GLY A 208 -28.93 -21.20 -30.75
C GLY A 208 -29.98 -22.19 -30.28
#